data_03a63c167eafc7f7de3197eda921ae0c
#
_entry.id   03a63c167eafc7f7de3197eda921ae0c
#
_cell.length_a   1.000
_cell.length_b   1.000
_cell.length_c   1.000
_cell.angle_alpha   90.00
_cell.angle_beta   90.00
_cell.angle_gamma   90.00
#
_symmetry.space_group_name_H-M   'P 1'
#
loop_
_entity.id
_entity.type
_entity.pdbx_description
1 polymer ?
#
loop_
_entity_poly.entity_id
_entity_poly.type
_entity_poly.pdbx_seq_one_letter_code
_entity_poly.pdbx_strand_id
1 'polypeptide(L)'
;MADTAGRAGIKIMQRADFHEIFQCSGPVIVPVIHVLDDARTAANIDHIIDAGLKGCFLINHDFGIDAFLPVLEAIRGRYPDFWIGVNFLAVTGLKAFPILADLDERGVKIDAYWADDARIDESAVTQEEADNIAATRTDCGWKGLYFGGTAFKKQRPVD
;
A
#
# COMPACT_ATOMS: atom_id res chain seq x y z
N MET A 1 12.65 22.10 -33.07
CA MET A 1 11.34 21.84 -32.45
C MET A 1 11.44 20.48 -31.78
N ALA A 2 11.70 20.45 -30.47
CA ALA A 2 11.81 19.21 -29.71
C ALA A 2 10.42 18.92 -29.15
N ASP A 3 9.94 17.74 -29.50
CA ASP A 3 8.65 17.16 -29.11
C ASP A 3 8.65 16.91 -27.61
N THR A 4 7.85 17.66 -26.88
CA THR A 4 7.55 17.48 -25.48
C THR A 4 6.49 16.39 -25.36
N ALA A 5 6.88 15.11 -25.55
CA ALA A 5 6.04 13.98 -25.21
C ALA A 5 5.74 14.03 -23.70
N GLY A 6 4.47 14.29 -23.37
CA GLY A 6 3.99 14.53 -22.03
C GLY A 6 4.28 13.36 -21.09
N ARG A 7 5.05 13.62 -20.04
CA ARG A 7 4.97 12.84 -18.82
C ARG A 7 3.51 12.94 -18.32
N ALA A 8 2.76 11.87 -18.45
CA ALA A 8 1.47 11.75 -17.78
C ALA A 8 1.74 11.93 -16.28
N GLY A 9 1.43 13.13 -15.78
CA GLY A 9 1.72 13.50 -14.42
C GLY A 9 1.04 12.55 -13.45
N ILE A 10 1.81 12.00 -12.51
CA ILE A 10 1.25 11.28 -11.37
C ILE A 10 0.29 12.25 -10.69
N LYS A 11 -1.03 11.93 -10.69
CA LYS A 11 -2.01 12.74 -9.96
C LYS A 11 -1.64 12.71 -8.47
N ILE A 12 -1.22 13.84 -7.94
CA ILE A 12 -0.98 13.97 -6.49
C ILE A 12 -2.36 13.90 -5.81
N MET A 13 -2.55 12.89 -4.96
CA MET A 13 -3.77 12.73 -4.19
C MET A 13 -3.92 13.91 -3.22
N GLN A 14 -5.08 14.54 -3.26
CA GLN A 14 -5.45 15.57 -2.31
C GLN A 14 -6.21 14.94 -1.13
N ARG A 15 -6.25 15.66 0.01
CA ARG A 15 -7.01 15.21 1.19
C ARG A 15 -8.49 14.91 0.87
N ALA A 16 -9.10 15.69 -0.01
CA ALA A 16 -10.48 15.49 -0.44
C ALA A 16 -10.66 14.17 -1.19
N ASP A 17 -9.75 13.82 -2.12
CA ASP A 17 -9.77 12.55 -2.85
C ASP A 17 -9.69 11.36 -1.88
N PHE A 18 -8.83 11.48 -0.83
CA PHE A 18 -8.69 10.45 0.19
C PHE A 18 -9.95 10.29 1.04
N HIS A 19 -10.58 11.41 1.44
CA HIS A 19 -11.84 11.39 2.18
C HIS A 19 -13.00 10.80 1.34
N GLU A 20 -12.98 11.02 0.03
CA GLU A 20 -13.96 10.42 -0.88
C GLU A 20 -13.88 8.89 -0.90
N ILE A 21 -12.66 8.32 -0.96
CA ILE A 21 -12.44 6.87 -0.90
C ILE A 21 -13.09 6.26 0.35
N PHE A 22 -12.93 6.90 1.51
CA PHE A 22 -13.44 6.40 2.80
C PHE A 22 -14.81 6.97 3.17
N GLN A 23 -15.42 7.77 2.30
CA GLN A 23 -16.74 8.39 2.51
C GLN A 23 -16.85 9.11 3.86
N CYS A 24 -15.83 9.86 4.23
CA CYS A 24 -15.78 10.59 5.50
C CYS A 24 -15.26 12.01 5.31
N SER A 25 -15.44 12.87 6.33
CA SER A 25 -14.93 14.25 6.36
C SER A 25 -13.94 14.51 7.51
N GLY A 26 -13.74 13.51 8.35
CA GLY A 26 -12.89 13.55 9.53
C GLY A 26 -11.67 12.62 9.43
N PRO A 27 -11.06 12.26 10.57
CA PRO A 27 -9.98 11.28 10.59
C PRO A 27 -10.43 9.94 10.01
N VAL A 28 -9.61 9.37 9.12
CA VAL A 28 -9.82 8.04 8.56
C VAL A 28 -9.17 7.01 9.48
N ILE A 29 -9.95 6.04 9.93
CA ILE A 29 -9.45 4.93 10.74
C ILE A 29 -9.31 3.71 9.82
N VAL A 30 -8.09 3.22 9.67
CA VAL A 30 -7.77 2.02 8.88
C VAL A 30 -7.08 1.02 9.82
N PRO A 31 -7.80 0.00 10.33
CA PRO A 31 -7.22 -1.02 11.18
C PRO A 31 -6.14 -1.83 10.47
N VAL A 32 -5.19 -2.35 11.25
CA VAL A 32 -4.15 -3.28 10.77
C VAL A 32 -4.47 -4.67 11.28
N ILE A 33 -4.58 -5.64 10.37
CA ILE A 33 -4.76 -7.04 10.67
C ILE A 33 -3.43 -7.77 10.50
N HIS A 34 -2.93 -8.37 11.58
CA HIS A 34 -1.84 -9.34 11.51
C HIS A 34 -2.41 -10.65 10.97
N VAL A 35 -2.05 -10.97 9.74
CA VAL A 35 -2.57 -12.13 9.04
C VAL A 35 -1.95 -13.40 9.60
N LEU A 36 -2.78 -14.38 9.92
CA LEU A 36 -2.39 -15.73 10.33
C LEU A 36 -2.85 -16.76 9.28
N ASP A 37 -4.11 -16.65 8.88
CA ASP A 37 -4.74 -17.45 7.85
C ASP A 37 -5.92 -16.67 7.23
N ASP A 38 -6.50 -17.18 6.15
CA ASP A 38 -7.62 -16.56 5.44
C ASP A 38 -8.91 -16.52 6.28
N ALA A 39 -9.21 -17.54 7.04
CA ALA A 39 -10.43 -17.64 7.84
C ALA A 39 -10.45 -16.59 8.96
N ARG A 40 -9.34 -16.45 9.71
CA ARG A 40 -9.21 -15.43 10.76
C ARG A 40 -9.16 -14.03 10.19
N THR A 41 -8.48 -13.85 9.06
CA THR A 41 -8.43 -12.56 8.36
C THR A 41 -9.83 -12.15 7.94
N ALA A 42 -10.61 -13.06 7.36
CA ALA A 42 -11.99 -12.80 6.98
C ALA A 42 -12.86 -12.44 8.18
N ALA A 43 -12.77 -13.17 9.29
CA ALA A 43 -13.53 -12.84 10.50
C ALA A 43 -13.19 -11.45 11.06
N ASN A 44 -11.91 -11.05 11.01
CA ASN A 44 -11.49 -9.72 11.43
C ASN A 44 -12.03 -8.64 10.48
N ILE A 45 -12.05 -8.89 9.17
CA ILE A 45 -12.65 -7.96 8.19
C ILE A 45 -14.16 -7.82 8.44
N ASP A 46 -14.88 -8.93 8.70
CA ASP A 46 -16.30 -8.89 9.02
C ASP A 46 -16.56 -7.98 10.24
N HIS A 47 -15.75 -8.08 11.31
CA HIS A 47 -15.83 -7.17 12.46
C HIS A 47 -15.56 -5.69 12.11
N ILE A 48 -14.61 -5.41 11.20
CA ILE A 48 -14.31 -4.06 10.74
C ILE A 48 -15.50 -3.47 9.97
N ILE A 49 -16.14 -4.30 9.12
CA ILE A 49 -17.34 -3.92 8.36
C ILE A 49 -18.51 -3.66 9.32
N ASP A 50 -18.74 -4.52 10.30
CA ASP A 50 -19.78 -4.38 11.32
C ASP A 50 -19.59 -3.10 12.16
N ALA A 51 -18.33 -2.69 12.39
CA ALA A 51 -18.00 -1.41 13.03
C ALA A 51 -18.19 -0.19 12.11
N GLY A 52 -18.61 -0.38 10.86
CA GLY A 52 -18.86 0.69 9.88
C GLY A 52 -17.60 1.26 9.23
N LEU A 53 -16.44 0.61 9.41
CA LEU A 53 -15.18 1.04 8.78
C LEU A 53 -15.10 0.53 7.34
N LYS A 54 -14.36 1.24 6.49
CA LYS A 54 -14.38 1.06 5.04
C LYS A 54 -13.16 0.34 4.47
N GLY A 55 -12.16 0.04 5.30
CA GLY A 55 -10.94 -0.61 4.84
C GLY A 55 -10.04 -1.05 5.98
N CYS A 56 -9.02 -1.83 5.61
CA CYS A 56 -7.97 -2.28 6.53
C CYS A 56 -6.63 -2.43 5.81
N PHE A 57 -5.56 -2.51 6.58
CA PHE A 57 -4.27 -3.03 6.13
C PHE A 57 -4.09 -4.47 6.60
N LEU A 58 -3.54 -5.30 5.71
CA LEU A 58 -3.11 -6.67 6.01
C LEU A 58 -1.59 -6.71 6.08
N ILE A 59 -1.03 -7.33 7.11
CA ILE A 59 0.41 -7.45 7.31
C ILE A 59 0.82 -8.90 7.60
N ASN A 60 1.88 -9.36 6.93
CA ASN A 60 2.48 -10.67 7.18
C ASN A 60 3.61 -10.56 8.21
N HIS A 61 3.38 -10.97 9.45
CA HIS A 61 4.40 -10.96 10.50
C HIS A 61 5.15 -12.29 10.61
N ASP A 62 4.43 -13.40 10.47
CA ASP A 62 4.92 -14.73 10.84
C ASP A 62 5.34 -15.59 9.63
N PHE A 63 5.19 -15.07 8.40
CA PHE A 63 5.51 -15.80 7.18
C PHE A 63 5.93 -14.85 6.03
N GLY A 64 6.58 -15.42 5.01
CA GLY A 64 7.06 -14.67 3.84
C GLY A 64 5.96 -14.26 2.87
N ILE A 65 6.32 -13.43 1.88
CA ILE A 65 5.39 -12.93 0.86
C ILE A 65 4.74 -14.08 0.11
N ASP A 66 5.50 -15.10 -0.31
CA ASP A 66 4.98 -16.20 -1.13
C ASP A 66 3.80 -16.94 -0.47
N ALA A 67 3.84 -17.08 0.86
CA ALA A 67 2.72 -17.65 1.63
C ALA A 67 1.58 -16.65 1.85
N PHE A 68 1.85 -15.35 1.71
CA PHE A 68 0.83 -14.31 1.86
C PHE A 68 -0.02 -14.14 0.60
N LEU A 69 0.56 -14.31 -0.59
CA LEU A 69 -0.17 -14.08 -1.85
C LEU A 69 -1.47 -14.88 -1.97
N PRO A 70 -1.49 -16.21 -1.70
CA PRO A 70 -2.74 -16.98 -1.73
C PRO A 70 -3.82 -16.46 -0.76
N VAL A 71 -3.41 -15.97 0.41
CA VAL A 71 -4.35 -15.36 1.37
C VAL A 71 -4.94 -14.08 0.81
N LEU A 72 -4.12 -13.22 0.17
CA LEU A 72 -4.60 -11.99 -0.48
C LEU A 72 -5.61 -12.31 -1.61
N GLU A 73 -5.34 -13.34 -2.41
CA GLU A 73 -6.26 -13.80 -3.46
C GLU A 73 -7.60 -14.26 -2.88
N ALA A 74 -7.58 -15.10 -1.84
CA ALA A 74 -8.78 -15.58 -1.17
C ALA A 74 -9.59 -14.44 -0.53
N ILE A 75 -8.91 -13.52 0.15
CA ILE A 75 -9.53 -12.38 0.81
C ILE A 75 -10.11 -11.41 -0.23
N ARG A 76 -9.40 -11.07 -1.30
CA ARG A 76 -9.93 -10.22 -2.35
C ARG A 76 -11.13 -10.85 -3.06
N GLY A 77 -11.10 -12.17 -3.28
CA GLY A 77 -12.24 -12.90 -3.86
C GLY A 77 -13.49 -12.84 -2.98
N ARG A 78 -13.33 -12.85 -1.66
CA ARG A 78 -14.44 -12.73 -0.69
C ARG A 78 -14.94 -11.29 -0.51
N TYR A 79 -14.06 -10.30 -0.60
CA TYR A 79 -14.36 -8.89 -0.37
C TYR A 79 -13.94 -8.03 -1.56
N PRO A 80 -14.61 -8.16 -2.73
CA PRO A 80 -14.16 -7.53 -3.98
C PRO A 80 -14.14 -6.00 -3.91
N ASP A 81 -15.07 -5.40 -3.17
CA ASP A 81 -15.25 -3.95 -3.09
C ASP A 81 -14.73 -3.32 -1.79
N PHE A 82 -14.23 -4.13 -0.85
CA PHE A 82 -13.68 -3.62 0.40
C PHE A 82 -12.27 -3.08 0.18
N TRP A 83 -11.95 -1.91 0.74
CA TRP A 83 -10.62 -1.33 0.57
C TRP A 83 -9.57 -2.10 1.37
N ILE A 84 -8.56 -2.62 0.67
CA ILE A 84 -7.49 -3.44 1.25
C ILE A 84 -6.14 -2.84 0.89
N GLY A 85 -5.43 -2.36 1.90
CA GLY A 85 -4.01 -2.09 1.81
C GLY A 85 -3.18 -3.27 2.30
N VAL A 86 -1.91 -3.35 1.91
CA VAL A 86 -0.99 -4.37 2.42
C VAL A 86 0.32 -3.75 2.89
N ASN A 87 0.94 -4.42 3.86
CA ASN A 87 2.33 -4.22 4.23
C ASN A 87 3.04 -5.58 4.09
N PHE A 88 4.04 -5.64 3.23
CA PHE A 88 4.99 -6.76 3.21
C PHE A 88 6.10 -6.40 4.19
N LEU A 89 6.08 -7.00 5.38
CA LEU A 89 6.96 -6.63 6.49
C LEU A 89 8.43 -6.47 6.05
N ALA A 90 8.99 -5.31 6.37
CA ALA A 90 10.37 -4.93 6.06
C ALA A 90 10.73 -4.90 4.55
N VAL A 91 9.75 -4.87 3.66
CA VAL A 91 9.96 -4.80 2.21
C VAL A 91 9.74 -3.37 1.72
N THR A 92 10.66 -2.87 0.88
CA THR A 92 10.52 -1.56 0.23
C THR A 92 9.70 -1.66 -1.06
N GLY A 93 9.29 -0.52 -1.58
CA GLY A 93 8.57 -0.42 -2.85
C GLY A 93 9.31 -1.03 -4.05
N LEU A 94 10.64 -1.09 -4.03
CA LEU A 94 11.44 -1.72 -5.10
C LEU A 94 11.02 -3.18 -5.36
N LYS A 95 10.75 -3.94 -4.31
CA LYS A 95 10.30 -5.33 -4.41
C LYS A 95 8.78 -5.44 -4.43
N ALA A 96 8.08 -4.59 -3.69
CA ALA A 96 6.64 -4.70 -3.52
C ALA A 96 5.86 -4.31 -4.79
N PHE A 97 6.21 -3.23 -5.47
CA PHE A 97 5.43 -2.73 -6.60
C PHE A 97 5.31 -3.70 -7.78
N PRO A 98 6.39 -4.39 -8.21
CA PRO A 98 6.26 -5.43 -9.24
C PRO A 98 5.32 -6.58 -8.83
N ILE A 99 5.35 -7.00 -7.56
CA ILE A 99 4.46 -8.03 -7.03
C ILE A 99 3.00 -7.55 -7.04
N LEU A 100 2.76 -6.30 -6.65
CA LEU A 100 1.42 -5.71 -6.64
C LEU A 100 0.88 -5.50 -8.05
N ALA A 101 1.73 -5.18 -9.01
CA ALA A 101 1.36 -5.09 -10.41
C ALA A 101 0.96 -6.47 -10.98
N ASP A 102 1.73 -7.53 -10.68
CA ASP A 102 1.40 -8.90 -11.06
C ASP A 102 0.07 -9.37 -10.44
N LEU A 103 -0.19 -9.04 -9.18
CA LEU A 103 -1.48 -9.31 -8.54
C LEU A 103 -2.63 -8.61 -9.27
N ASP A 104 -2.46 -7.33 -9.62
CA ASP A 104 -3.47 -6.53 -10.33
C ASP A 104 -3.75 -7.12 -11.73
N GLU A 105 -2.73 -7.52 -12.48
CA GLU A 105 -2.87 -8.22 -13.77
C GLU A 105 -3.65 -9.53 -13.67
N ARG A 106 -3.55 -10.22 -12.52
CA ARG A 106 -4.31 -11.44 -12.22
C ARG A 106 -5.72 -11.16 -11.66
N GLY A 107 -6.11 -9.88 -11.56
CA GLY A 107 -7.41 -9.46 -11.04
C GLY A 107 -7.48 -9.40 -9.50
N VAL A 108 -6.34 -9.51 -8.83
CA VAL A 108 -6.24 -9.39 -7.36
C VAL A 108 -5.85 -7.95 -7.00
N LYS A 109 -6.82 -7.06 -7.03
CA LYS A 109 -6.62 -5.64 -6.77
C LYS A 109 -6.21 -5.40 -5.31
N ILE A 110 -5.08 -4.73 -5.12
CA ILE A 110 -4.65 -4.18 -3.83
C ILE A 110 -4.72 -2.65 -3.90
N ASP A 111 -5.48 -2.04 -3.00
CA ASP A 111 -5.79 -0.62 -3.05
C ASP A 111 -4.65 0.26 -2.54
N ALA A 112 -3.81 -0.27 -1.65
CA ALA A 112 -2.67 0.46 -1.11
C ALA A 112 -1.51 -0.43 -0.71
N TYR A 113 -0.33 0.17 -0.72
CA TYR A 113 0.88 -0.39 -0.13
C TYR A 113 1.42 0.53 0.96
N TRP A 114 1.67 -0.02 2.13
CA TRP A 114 2.36 0.66 3.22
C TRP A 114 3.76 0.05 3.38
N ALA A 115 4.80 0.84 3.13
CA ALA A 115 6.18 0.48 3.43
C ALA A 115 6.60 1.08 4.76
N ASP A 116 7.25 0.29 5.61
CA ASP A 116 7.83 0.77 6.87
C ASP A 116 8.90 1.83 6.62
N ASP A 117 9.63 1.70 5.51
CA ASP A 117 10.72 2.59 5.12
C ASP A 117 10.63 2.91 3.62
N ALA A 118 10.28 4.15 3.32
CA ALA A 118 10.27 4.69 1.95
C ALA A 118 11.65 5.11 1.44
N ARG A 119 12.69 4.93 2.22
CA ARG A 119 14.06 5.35 1.92
C ARG A 119 14.22 6.86 1.73
N ILE A 120 13.32 7.64 2.33
CA ILE A 120 13.43 9.10 2.37
C ILE A 120 14.33 9.49 3.53
N ASP A 121 15.36 10.27 3.24
CA ASP A 121 16.28 10.84 4.23
C ASP A 121 16.42 12.34 4.00
N GLU A 122 15.75 13.14 4.82
CA GLU A 122 15.73 14.60 4.72
C GLU A 122 17.11 15.23 4.94
N SER A 123 18.05 14.52 5.55
CA SER A 123 19.44 14.97 5.74
C SER A 123 20.34 14.66 4.53
N ALA A 124 19.91 13.80 3.61
CA ALA A 124 20.69 13.42 2.44
C ALA A 124 20.62 14.49 1.33
N VAL A 125 21.74 14.70 0.65
CA VAL A 125 21.81 15.65 -0.48
C VAL A 125 21.00 15.15 -1.67
N THR A 126 20.92 13.83 -1.86
CA THR A 126 20.16 13.18 -2.93
C THR A 126 19.23 12.12 -2.33
N GLN A 127 18.14 11.81 -3.02
CA GLN A 127 17.15 10.81 -2.60
C GLN A 127 17.16 9.59 -3.54
N GLU A 128 18.34 9.12 -3.94
CA GLU A 128 18.48 8.08 -4.97
C GLU A 128 17.67 6.81 -4.70
N GLU A 129 17.62 6.33 -3.46
CA GLU A 129 16.83 5.13 -3.11
C GLU A 129 15.33 5.40 -3.23
N ALA A 130 14.84 6.54 -2.75
CA ALA A 130 13.44 6.92 -2.84
C ALA A 130 13.03 7.18 -4.30
N ASP A 131 13.90 7.81 -5.09
CA ASP A 131 13.69 8.06 -6.52
C ASP A 131 13.61 6.73 -7.30
N ASN A 132 14.47 5.76 -6.98
CA ASN A 132 14.40 4.42 -7.56
C ASN A 132 13.10 3.69 -7.22
N ILE A 133 12.60 3.83 -5.99
CA ILE A 133 11.29 3.29 -5.59
C ILE A 133 10.18 3.93 -6.42
N ALA A 134 10.19 5.25 -6.58
CA ALA A 134 9.20 5.97 -7.38
C ALA A 134 9.26 5.59 -8.87
N ALA A 135 10.45 5.44 -9.42
CA ALA A 135 10.67 4.96 -10.79
C ALA A 135 10.11 3.55 -10.98
N THR A 136 10.44 2.61 -10.08
CA THR A 136 9.94 1.23 -10.12
C THR A 136 8.41 1.19 -10.13
N ARG A 137 7.75 2.01 -9.30
CA ARG A 137 6.28 2.10 -9.28
C ARG A 137 5.73 2.56 -10.63
N THR A 138 6.39 3.54 -11.24
CA THR A 138 6.00 4.08 -12.54
C THR A 138 6.16 3.03 -13.65
N ASP A 139 7.29 2.34 -13.65
CA ASP A 139 7.66 1.36 -14.67
C ASP A 139 6.76 0.12 -14.64
N CYS A 140 6.43 -0.40 -13.44
CA CYS A 140 5.51 -1.52 -13.30
C CYS A 140 4.02 -1.13 -13.45
N GLY A 141 3.71 0.17 -13.46
CA GLY A 141 2.37 0.68 -13.73
C GLY A 141 1.35 0.52 -12.60
N TRP A 142 1.72 0.03 -11.42
CA TRP A 142 0.80 -0.14 -10.29
C TRP A 142 0.21 1.21 -9.80
N LYS A 143 -1.13 1.27 -9.64
CA LYS A 143 -1.89 2.51 -9.41
C LYS A 143 -2.42 2.69 -7.99
N GLY A 144 -2.27 1.70 -7.11
CA GLY A 144 -2.73 1.80 -5.72
C GLY A 144 -2.05 2.93 -4.94
N LEU A 145 -2.56 3.25 -3.77
CA LEU A 145 -1.97 4.28 -2.90
C LEU A 145 -0.66 3.80 -2.30
N TYR A 146 0.29 4.72 -2.13
CA TYR A 146 1.55 4.44 -1.46
C TYR A 146 1.69 5.25 -0.18
N PHE A 147 1.84 4.54 0.94
CA PHE A 147 2.12 5.09 2.26
C PHE A 147 3.56 4.73 2.62
N GLY A 148 4.47 5.70 2.48
CA GLY A 148 5.87 5.50 2.79
C GLY A 148 6.22 6.03 4.17
N GLY A 149 6.71 5.16 5.07
CA GLY A 149 7.23 5.58 6.36
C GLY A 149 8.58 6.28 6.22
N THR A 150 8.76 7.37 6.96
CA THR A 150 10.05 8.05 7.11
C THR A 150 10.56 7.85 8.52
N ALA A 151 11.86 7.54 8.67
CA ALA A 151 12.52 7.33 9.96
C ALA A 151 11.84 6.30 10.89
N PHE A 152 10.99 5.42 10.36
CA PHE A 152 10.27 4.40 11.12
C PHE A 152 11.24 3.47 11.86
N LYS A 153 11.09 3.39 13.18
CA LYS A 153 11.98 2.61 14.07
C LYS A 153 13.48 2.96 13.96
N LYS A 154 13.84 4.07 13.35
CA LYS A 154 15.25 4.48 13.18
C LYS A 154 15.78 5.33 14.34
N GLN A 155 14.95 5.71 15.28
CA GLN A 155 15.31 6.48 16.49
C GLN A 155 16.11 7.75 16.18
N ARG A 156 15.82 8.40 15.07
CA ARG A 156 16.38 9.70 14.74
C ARG A 156 15.31 10.76 14.69
N PRO A 157 15.60 12.02 15.05
CA PRO A 157 14.69 13.14 14.82
C PRO A 157 14.37 13.24 13.31
N VAL A 158 13.16 13.67 13.00
CA VAL A 158 12.72 14.07 11.67
C VAL A 158 12.37 15.54 11.77
N ASP A 159 13.01 16.38 10.95
CA ASP A 159 12.81 17.84 10.92
C ASP A 159 11.58 18.23 10.09
#